data_c387b16609771e775f2f9ffd0b74aa91
#
_entry.id   c387b16609771e775f2f9ffd0b74aa91
#
_cell.length_a   1.000
_cell.length_b   1.000
_cell.length_c   1.000
_cell.angle_alpha   90.00
_cell.angle_beta   90.00
_cell.angle_gamma   90.00
#
_symmetry.space_group_name_H-M   'P 1'
#
loop_
_entity.id
_entity.type
_entity.pdbx_description
1 polymer ?
#
loop_
_entity_poly.entity_id
_entity_poly.type
_entity_poly.pdbx_seq_one_letter_code
_entity_poly.pdbx_strand_id
1 'polypeptide(L)'
;MLFKYKRLLLACVALFALITFFAAVMVYKTISDFKSSPAIFDKQVYSLKSGENATKVIEDFSSNLITKQINKIYLHFHTEYTAVQKGDYLVDGKKSLLDLLKDMVQGNVVQKIYPTFPIIEGTNFAKIMRSISKRKTEDKTFFKLIKEPRKLMLEVFSDDLELLEFIGGPRDNFEGLISPATYPMYEKNPYMHMFRKGMLRQARILKKYWNDREESEFIKTPYDALIMASLIERETFLDDERPIIASVFYNRLNRGMRLQTDPSVMYGVNPIFMGRLSKIHLVTDTPYNTYTRTGLPPTPICMPREKSIYAVLHPSKTNYLFFVAKSPSPKDGHVFSSSLSAHNRAVSAYRKNIREFLVSQHENADENDELLVAEEEANASAVGEQVASIKNEEFNAKVEEKTDPISIEKKNNASVEKKETEKKEEPVSNSKQKIKKTKKNS
;
A
#
# COMPACT_ATOMS: atom_id res chain seq x y z
N MET A 1 -91.18 23.48 25.79
CA MET A 1 -89.73 23.35 26.13
C MET A 1 -89.17 22.03 25.68
N LEU A 2 -89.78 20.87 25.88
CA LEU A 2 -89.24 19.54 25.56
C LEU A 2 -88.86 19.37 24.08
N PHE A 3 -89.53 19.92 23.11
CA PHE A 3 -89.26 19.81 21.68
C PHE A 3 -87.95 20.55 21.25
N LYS A 4 -87.61 21.68 21.86
CA LYS A 4 -86.38 22.40 21.62
C LYS A 4 -85.16 21.62 22.12
N TYR A 5 -85.29 21.00 23.32
CA TYR A 5 -84.21 20.17 23.87
C TYR A 5 -83.97 18.89 23.06
N LYS A 6 -84.99 18.23 22.53
CA LYS A 6 -84.82 17.07 21.63
C LYS A 6 -84.11 17.45 20.32
N ARG A 7 -84.46 18.60 19.71
CA ARG A 7 -83.76 19.07 18.48
C ARG A 7 -82.30 19.45 18.77
N LEU A 8 -82.03 20.08 19.90
CA LEU A 8 -80.65 20.41 20.31
C LEU A 8 -79.84 19.15 20.58
N LEU A 9 -80.37 18.14 21.26
CA LEU A 9 -79.75 16.87 21.53
C LEU A 9 -79.42 16.13 20.22
N LEU A 10 -80.37 16.07 19.28
CA LEU A 10 -80.17 15.48 17.96
C LEU A 10 -79.06 16.21 17.15
N ALA A 11 -79.06 17.55 17.25
CA ALA A 11 -77.96 18.32 16.59
C ALA A 11 -76.59 18.05 17.22
N CYS A 12 -76.49 17.93 18.55
CA CYS A 12 -75.25 17.57 19.22
C CYS A 12 -74.82 16.16 18.88
N VAL A 13 -75.68 15.18 18.79
CA VAL A 13 -75.38 13.81 18.39
C VAL A 13 -74.96 13.77 16.93
N ALA A 14 -75.64 14.50 16.04
CA ALA A 14 -75.23 14.60 14.64
C ALA A 14 -73.85 15.26 14.47
N LEU A 15 -73.54 16.33 15.22
CA LEU A 15 -72.30 17.00 15.24
C LEU A 15 -71.18 16.07 15.76
N PHE A 16 -71.44 15.36 16.85
CA PHE A 16 -70.51 14.37 17.41
C PHE A 16 -70.25 13.23 16.41
N ALA A 17 -71.27 12.70 15.77
CA ALA A 17 -71.12 11.69 14.72
C ALA A 17 -70.33 12.22 13.53
N LEU A 18 -70.46 13.46 13.12
CA LEU A 18 -69.73 14.12 12.08
C LEU A 18 -68.27 14.28 12.48
N ILE A 19 -67.95 14.72 13.68
CA ILE A 19 -66.58 14.88 14.19
C ILE A 19 -65.91 13.52 14.28
N THR A 20 -66.52 12.47 14.76
CA THR A 20 -66.00 11.12 14.84
C THR A 20 -65.73 10.53 13.46
N PHE A 21 -66.61 10.79 12.50
CA PHE A 21 -66.45 10.38 11.12
C PHE A 21 -65.22 11.06 10.50
N PHE A 22 -65.03 12.37 10.61
CA PHE A 22 -63.88 13.08 10.11
C PHE A 22 -62.59 12.64 10.81
N ALA A 23 -62.63 12.39 12.12
CA ALA A 23 -61.48 11.84 12.85
C ALA A 23 -61.10 10.46 12.33
N ALA A 24 -62.06 9.56 12.08
CA ALA A 24 -61.85 8.24 11.54
C ALA A 24 -61.25 8.30 10.13
N VAL A 25 -61.75 9.20 9.26
CA VAL A 25 -61.18 9.42 7.91
C VAL A 25 -59.76 9.95 7.98
N MET A 26 -59.47 10.86 8.89
CA MET A 26 -58.14 11.40 9.11
C MET A 26 -57.14 10.31 9.58
N VAL A 27 -57.54 9.49 10.53
CA VAL A 27 -56.72 8.35 11.01
C VAL A 27 -56.47 7.36 9.87
N TYR A 28 -57.52 6.98 9.13
CA TYR A 28 -57.42 6.09 7.98
C TYR A 28 -56.44 6.63 6.94
N LYS A 29 -56.55 7.91 6.56
CA LYS A 29 -55.68 8.56 5.61
C LYS A 29 -54.23 8.56 6.10
N THR A 30 -53.98 8.93 7.36
CA THR A 30 -52.61 8.95 7.93
C THR A 30 -51.96 7.57 7.91
N ILE A 31 -52.72 6.52 8.25
CA ILE A 31 -52.21 5.14 8.20
C ILE A 31 -51.97 4.68 6.75
N SER A 32 -52.84 5.08 5.82
CA SER A 32 -52.67 4.80 4.40
C SER A 32 -51.42 5.47 3.85
N ASP A 33 -51.18 6.74 4.18
CA ASP A 33 -50.00 7.48 3.79
C ASP A 33 -48.72 6.85 4.37
N PHE A 34 -48.77 6.44 5.64
CA PHE A 34 -47.66 5.72 6.29
C PHE A 34 -47.30 4.42 5.56
N LYS A 35 -48.26 3.70 5.00
CA LYS A 35 -48.08 2.42 4.32
C LYS A 35 -47.65 2.55 2.86
N SER A 36 -48.10 3.61 2.16
CA SER A 36 -48.02 3.66 0.71
C SER A 36 -47.46 4.95 0.13
N SER A 37 -47.48 6.06 0.89
CA SER A 37 -46.92 7.33 0.38
C SER A 37 -45.41 7.35 0.53
N PRO A 38 -44.66 7.90 -0.49
CA PRO A 38 -43.23 8.01 -0.43
C PRO A 38 -42.73 8.76 0.81
N ALA A 39 -41.76 8.18 1.51
CA ALA A 39 -41.09 8.85 2.61
C ALA A 39 -40.18 9.96 2.08
N ILE A 40 -40.38 11.18 2.55
CA ILE A 40 -39.58 12.35 2.15
C ILE A 40 -38.62 12.70 3.28
N PHE A 41 -37.33 12.83 2.93
CA PHE A 41 -36.27 13.25 3.84
C PHE A 41 -35.33 14.17 3.12
N ASP A 42 -34.70 15.13 3.82
CA ASP A 42 -33.81 16.12 3.21
C ASP A 42 -32.57 15.53 2.58
N LYS A 43 -32.21 14.31 2.95
CA LYS A 43 -31.04 13.59 2.46
C LYS A 43 -31.43 12.25 1.86
N GLN A 44 -30.72 11.80 0.84
CA GLN A 44 -30.93 10.49 0.23
C GLN A 44 -30.60 9.30 1.15
N VAL A 45 -29.89 9.53 2.25
CA VAL A 45 -29.49 8.51 3.22
C VAL A 45 -29.90 8.95 4.62
N TYR A 46 -30.66 8.11 5.30
CA TYR A 46 -31.02 8.25 6.72
C TYR A 46 -30.11 7.36 7.56
N SER A 47 -29.41 7.94 8.54
CA SER A 47 -28.48 7.23 9.43
C SER A 47 -29.14 6.99 10.78
N LEU A 48 -29.47 5.72 11.10
CA LEU A 48 -29.96 5.30 12.41
C LEU A 48 -28.77 4.93 13.31
N LYS A 49 -28.60 5.63 14.42
CA LYS A 49 -27.48 5.45 15.35
C LYS A 49 -27.72 4.33 16.34
N SER A 50 -26.67 3.87 17.00
CA SER A 50 -26.78 2.91 18.10
C SER A 50 -27.60 3.49 19.25
N GLY A 51 -28.63 2.77 19.71
CA GLY A 51 -29.55 3.21 20.77
C GLY A 51 -30.80 3.96 20.29
N GLU A 52 -30.86 4.33 19.02
CA GLU A 52 -32.10 4.87 18.42
C GLU A 52 -33.06 3.74 18.03
N ASN A 53 -34.35 4.02 18.03
CA ASN A 53 -35.44 3.05 17.80
C ASN A 53 -36.41 3.53 16.72
N ALA A 54 -37.39 2.67 16.35
CA ALA A 54 -38.37 2.98 15.34
C ALA A 54 -39.23 4.23 15.68
N THR A 55 -39.42 4.56 16.96
CA THR A 55 -40.07 5.79 17.37
C THR A 55 -39.33 7.03 16.93
N LYS A 56 -38.00 7.01 17.01
CA LYS A 56 -37.14 8.10 16.50
C LYS A 56 -37.29 8.29 14.99
N VAL A 57 -37.36 7.20 14.25
CA VAL A 57 -37.59 7.23 12.79
C VAL A 57 -38.94 7.91 12.47
N ILE A 58 -40.02 7.52 13.18
CA ILE A 58 -41.33 8.19 13.02
C ILE A 58 -41.24 9.69 13.33
N GLU A 59 -40.49 10.06 14.37
CA GLU A 59 -40.31 11.47 14.74
C GLU A 59 -39.66 12.29 13.65
N ASP A 60 -38.65 11.74 13.03
CA ASP A 60 -37.86 12.43 12.02
C ASP A 60 -38.58 12.54 10.65
N PHE A 61 -39.50 11.60 10.37
CA PHE A 61 -40.29 11.57 9.13
C PHE A 61 -41.72 12.13 9.24
N SER A 62 -42.17 12.47 10.43
CA SER A 62 -43.55 12.98 10.62
C SER A 62 -43.58 14.50 10.58
N SER A 63 -44.41 15.06 9.68
CA SER A 63 -44.54 16.50 9.45
C SER A 63 -45.30 17.26 10.56
N ASN A 64 -46.14 16.57 11.31
CA ASN A 64 -46.94 17.20 12.37
C ASN A 64 -47.19 16.26 13.55
N LEU A 65 -47.61 16.84 14.67
CA LEU A 65 -47.81 16.11 15.93
C LEU A 65 -48.87 15.01 15.84
N ILE A 66 -49.99 15.25 15.10
CA ILE A 66 -51.09 14.30 14.99
C ILE A 66 -50.67 13.07 14.21
N THR A 67 -50.01 13.27 13.04
CA THR A 67 -49.46 12.18 12.22
C THR A 67 -48.46 11.36 13.03
N LYS A 68 -47.59 12.04 13.78
CA LYS A 68 -46.62 11.40 14.66
C LYS A 68 -47.27 10.49 15.70
N GLN A 69 -48.32 10.95 16.38
CA GLN A 69 -49.00 10.15 17.38
C GLN A 69 -49.75 8.97 16.77
N ILE A 70 -50.47 9.17 15.66
CA ILE A 70 -51.16 8.09 14.95
C ILE A 70 -50.18 6.99 14.51
N ASN A 71 -49.05 7.37 13.93
CA ASN A 71 -48.03 6.42 13.49
C ASN A 71 -47.34 5.69 14.67
N LYS A 72 -47.15 6.36 15.82
CA LYS A 72 -46.67 5.71 17.05
C LYS A 72 -47.66 4.69 17.60
N ILE A 73 -48.94 5.04 17.60
CA ILE A 73 -50.02 4.12 18.01
C ILE A 73 -50.06 2.91 17.05
N TYR A 74 -49.92 3.14 15.74
CA TYR A 74 -49.83 2.05 14.76
C TYR A 74 -48.69 1.10 15.09
N LEU A 75 -47.45 1.62 15.37
CA LEU A 75 -46.31 0.79 15.75
C LEU A 75 -46.50 0.04 17.07
N HIS A 76 -47.27 0.60 18.01
CA HIS A 76 -47.56 -0.09 19.27
C HIS A 76 -48.34 -1.39 19.04
N PHE A 77 -49.21 -1.42 18.02
CA PHE A 77 -49.95 -2.61 17.63
C PHE A 77 -49.26 -3.49 16.61
N HIS A 78 -48.11 -3.04 16.03
CA HIS A 78 -47.33 -3.73 15.01
C HIS A 78 -45.89 -3.80 15.44
N THR A 79 -45.62 -4.57 16.49
CA THR A 79 -44.29 -4.65 17.13
C THR A 79 -43.20 -5.29 16.23
N GLU A 80 -43.63 -5.99 15.18
CA GLU A 80 -42.73 -6.56 14.16
C GLU A 80 -41.89 -5.50 13.43
N TYR A 81 -42.28 -4.23 13.43
CA TYR A 81 -41.56 -3.11 12.83
C TYR A 81 -40.70 -2.31 13.81
N THR A 82 -40.61 -2.73 15.07
CA THR A 82 -39.91 -1.96 16.12
C THR A 82 -38.42 -2.39 16.28
N ALA A 83 -38.06 -3.60 15.87
CA ALA A 83 -36.72 -4.17 16.02
C ALA A 83 -35.76 -3.65 14.95
N VAL A 84 -35.65 -2.34 14.79
CA VAL A 84 -34.80 -1.69 13.79
C VAL A 84 -33.33 -1.83 14.13
N GLN A 85 -32.48 -2.10 13.11
CA GLN A 85 -31.05 -2.21 13.24
C GLN A 85 -30.37 -0.87 12.91
N LYS A 86 -29.27 -0.56 13.61
CA LYS A 86 -28.44 0.61 13.31
C LYS A 86 -27.83 0.50 11.91
N GLY A 87 -27.73 1.61 11.18
CA GLY A 87 -27.14 1.61 9.84
C GLY A 87 -27.55 2.82 9.02
N ASP A 88 -27.05 2.89 7.82
CA ASP A 88 -27.41 3.89 6.81
C ASP A 88 -28.43 3.27 5.84
N TYR A 89 -29.56 3.95 5.64
CA TYR A 89 -30.70 3.47 4.85
C TYR A 89 -31.02 4.44 3.72
N LEU A 90 -31.29 3.91 2.52
CA LEU A 90 -31.63 4.73 1.36
C LEU A 90 -33.06 5.28 1.47
N VAL A 91 -33.20 6.61 1.33
CA VAL A 91 -34.46 7.32 1.24
C VAL A 91 -34.51 8.02 -0.11
N ASP A 92 -34.91 7.28 -1.14
CA ASP A 92 -34.92 7.74 -2.54
C ASP A 92 -36.25 8.34 -2.99
N GLY A 93 -37.20 8.54 -2.05
CA GLY A 93 -38.54 9.03 -2.33
C GLY A 93 -39.44 8.03 -3.05
N LYS A 94 -39.07 6.76 -3.12
CA LYS A 94 -39.87 5.69 -3.76
C LYS A 94 -40.55 4.78 -2.76
N LYS A 95 -39.92 4.55 -1.61
CA LYS A 95 -40.40 3.67 -0.54
C LYS A 95 -41.26 4.44 0.45
N SER A 96 -42.31 3.77 0.98
CA SER A 96 -43.09 4.31 2.09
C SER A 96 -42.26 4.28 3.39
N LEU A 97 -42.75 5.02 4.42
CA LEU A 97 -42.10 4.98 5.73
C LEU A 97 -42.19 3.59 6.36
N LEU A 98 -43.26 2.85 6.11
CA LEU A 98 -43.39 1.46 6.54
C LEU A 98 -42.36 0.55 5.86
N ASP A 99 -42.13 0.71 4.55
CA ASP A 99 -41.14 -0.09 3.83
C ASP A 99 -39.73 0.25 4.27
N LEU A 100 -39.46 1.51 4.59
CA LEU A 100 -38.21 1.93 5.20
C LEU A 100 -37.98 1.25 6.56
N LEU A 101 -39.00 1.16 7.41
CA LEU A 101 -38.92 0.43 8.68
C LEU A 101 -38.72 -1.07 8.47
N LYS A 102 -39.35 -1.68 7.46
CA LYS A 102 -39.06 -3.09 7.09
C LYS A 102 -37.59 -3.31 6.68
N ASP A 103 -37.07 -2.43 5.86
CA ASP A 103 -35.61 -2.47 5.51
C ASP A 103 -34.74 -2.37 6.76
N MET A 104 -35.10 -1.52 7.71
CA MET A 104 -34.38 -1.36 8.99
C MET A 104 -34.45 -2.60 9.88
N VAL A 105 -35.60 -3.26 9.93
CA VAL A 105 -35.76 -4.53 10.67
C VAL A 105 -34.97 -5.66 10.01
N GLN A 106 -34.97 -5.72 8.67
CA GLN A 106 -34.22 -6.72 7.89
C GLN A 106 -32.70 -6.44 7.82
N GLY A 107 -32.27 -5.24 8.24
CA GLY A 107 -30.86 -4.83 8.16
C GLY A 107 -30.40 -4.53 6.73
N ASN A 108 -31.32 -4.12 5.84
CA ASN A 108 -31.02 -3.73 4.44
C ASN A 108 -30.32 -2.37 4.39
N VAL A 109 -29.13 -2.29 4.99
CA VAL A 109 -28.32 -1.06 5.03
C VAL A 109 -27.73 -0.73 3.67
N VAL A 110 -27.65 0.54 3.35
CA VAL A 110 -26.88 1.02 2.20
C VAL A 110 -25.40 0.81 2.52
N GLN A 111 -24.72 0.04 1.70
CA GLN A 111 -23.26 -0.01 1.79
C GLN A 111 -22.71 1.36 1.37
N LYS A 112 -22.15 2.07 2.31
CA LYS A 112 -21.49 3.36 2.05
C LYS A 112 -20.30 3.11 1.16
N ILE A 113 -20.40 3.54 -0.11
CA ILE A 113 -19.30 3.43 -1.08
C ILE A 113 -18.29 4.53 -0.74
N TYR A 114 -17.18 4.13 -0.14
CA TYR A 114 -16.05 5.03 0.08
C TYR A 114 -15.15 5.07 -1.17
N PRO A 115 -14.61 6.24 -1.51
CA PRO A 115 -13.49 6.30 -2.45
C PRO A 115 -12.39 5.33 -2.03
N THR A 116 -11.63 4.82 -2.98
CA THR A 116 -10.57 3.86 -2.67
C THR A 116 -9.19 4.41 -2.98
N PHE A 117 -8.19 3.87 -2.28
CA PHE A 117 -6.78 4.12 -2.55
C PHE A 117 -6.07 2.79 -2.85
N PRO A 118 -5.65 2.55 -4.10
CA PRO A 118 -4.91 1.35 -4.44
C PRO A 118 -3.43 1.51 -4.07
N ILE A 119 -2.88 0.53 -3.35
CA ILE A 119 -1.45 0.31 -3.21
C ILE A 119 -1.13 -0.91 -4.08
N ILE A 120 -0.52 -0.64 -5.23
CA ILE A 120 -0.17 -1.65 -6.22
C ILE A 120 1.11 -2.36 -5.78
N GLU A 121 1.21 -3.64 -6.05
CA GLU A 121 2.39 -4.46 -5.77
C GLU A 121 3.64 -3.87 -6.45
N GLY A 122 4.78 -3.98 -5.78
CA GLY A 122 6.03 -3.41 -6.27
C GLY A 122 6.12 -1.89 -6.22
N THR A 123 5.07 -1.19 -5.72
CA THR A 123 5.14 0.25 -5.44
C THR A 123 5.98 0.51 -4.21
N ASN A 124 6.89 1.48 -4.25
CA ASN A 124 7.66 1.91 -3.09
C ASN A 124 6.96 3.02 -2.28
N PHE A 125 7.44 3.25 -1.07
CA PHE A 125 6.86 4.20 -0.14
C PHE A 125 6.84 5.64 -0.70
N ALA A 126 7.90 6.08 -1.37
CA ALA A 126 7.97 7.41 -1.95
C ALA A 126 6.88 7.67 -3.00
N LYS A 127 6.57 6.67 -3.84
CA LYS A 127 5.46 6.74 -4.81
C LYS A 127 4.10 6.77 -4.12
N ILE A 128 3.91 6.02 -3.03
CA ILE A 128 2.68 6.09 -2.22
C ILE A 128 2.49 7.50 -1.67
N MET A 129 3.52 8.08 -1.04
CA MET A 129 3.46 9.43 -0.49
C MET A 129 3.22 10.48 -1.57
N ARG A 130 3.83 10.35 -2.75
CA ARG A 130 3.56 11.21 -3.92
C ARG A 130 2.09 11.11 -4.37
N SER A 131 1.49 9.92 -4.31
CA SER A 131 0.08 9.73 -4.65
C SER A 131 -0.86 10.32 -3.60
N ILE A 132 -0.50 10.22 -2.32
CA ILE A 132 -1.22 10.86 -1.19
C ILE A 132 -1.17 12.39 -1.35
N SER A 133 0.00 12.98 -1.63
CA SER A 133 0.17 14.43 -1.75
C SER A 133 -0.63 15.08 -2.90
N LYS A 134 -0.99 14.31 -3.93
CA LYS A 134 -1.83 14.77 -5.04
C LYS A 134 -3.32 14.81 -4.69
N ARG A 135 -3.75 14.22 -3.59
CA ARG A 135 -5.15 14.18 -3.17
C ARG A 135 -5.43 15.28 -2.15
N LYS A 136 -6.58 15.95 -2.28
CA LYS A 136 -7.04 17.00 -1.35
C LYS A 136 -7.74 16.43 -0.10
N THR A 137 -7.29 15.27 0.39
CA THR A 137 -7.92 14.62 1.54
C THR A 137 -7.23 15.07 2.82
N GLU A 138 -7.99 15.60 3.77
CA GLU A 138 -7.47 16.01 5.07
C GLU A 138 -7.36 14.82 6.02
N ASP A 139 -6.16 14.60 6.57
CA ASP A 139 -5.91 13.69 7.68
C ASP A 139 -4.80 14.29 8.56
N LYS A 140 -5.21 15.22 9.43
CA LYS A 140 -4.27 15.97 10.28
C LYS A 140 -3.44 15.05 11.18
N THR A 141 -4.05 13.98 11.68
CA THR A 141 -3.39 12.99 12.55
C THR A 141 -2.28 12.28 11.78
N PHE A 142 -2.59 11.76 10.58
CA PHE A 142 -1.62 11.11 9.73
C PHE A 142 -0.45 12.03 9.36
N PHE A 143 -0.73 13.24 8.85
CA PHE A 143 0.31 14.18 8.41
C PHE A 143 1.19 14.69 9.55
N LYS A 144 0.72 14.64 10.79
CA LYS A 144 1.54 14.89 11.97
C LYS A 144 2.44 13.68 12.26
N LEU A 145 1.88 12.48 12.34
CA LEU A 145 2.58 11.27 12.76
C LEU A 145 3.55 10.74 11.70
N ILE A 146 3.29 10.94 10.40
CA ILE A 146 4.17 10.43 9.32
C ILE A 146 5.58 11.03 9.38
N LYS A 147 5.73 12.19 10.03
CA LYS A 147 7.04 12.84 10.27
C LYS A 147 7.83 12.17 11.40
N GLU A 148 7.17 11.34 12.20
CA GLU A 148 7.73 10.59 13.33
C GLU A 148 7.43 9.10 13.14
N PRO A 149 8.12 8.41 12.20
CA PRO A 149 7.76 7.06 11.77
C PRO A 149 7.63 6.06 12.92
N ARG A 150 8.53 6.10 13.90
CA ARG A 150 8.49 5.23 15.08
C ARG A 150 7.22 5.43 15.90
N LYS A 151 6.77 6.67 16.09
CA LYS A 151 5.52 6.98 16.80
C LYS A 151 4.30 6.52 16.02
N LEU A 152 4.31 6.72 14.69
CA LEU A 152 3.22 6.23 13.84
C LEU A 152 3.11 4.70 13.94
N MET A 153 4.23 3.97 13.93
CA MET A 153 4.22 2.52 14.09
C MET A 153 3.66 2.08 15.45
N LEU A 154 4.06 2.75 16.54
CA LEU A 154 3.51 2.49 17.88
C LEU A 154 1.99 2.73 17.93
N GLU A 155 1.51 3.79 17.30
CA GLU A 155 0.07 4.08 17.20
C GLU A 155 -0.67 3.03 16.36
N VAL A 156 -0.09 2.63 15.22
CA VAL A 156 -0.66 1.61 14.33
C VAL A 156 -0.81 0.26 15.05
N PHE A 157 0.18 -0.13 15.83
CA PHE A 157 0.23 -1.42 16.53
C PHE A 157 -0.18 -1.32 18.00
N SER A 158 -0.82 -0.24 18.44
CA SER A 158 -1.20 -0.01 19.85
C SER A 158 -1.98 -1.17 20.48
N ASP A 159 -2.79 -1.86 19.67
CA ASP A 159 -3.61 -3.01 20.12
C ASP A 159 -2.90 -4.37 19.94
N ASP A 160 -1.68 -4.40 19.37
CA ASP A 160 -0.96 -5.65 19.05
C ASP A 160 0.56 -5.39 19.04
N LEU A 161 1.11 -5.04 20.22
CA LEU A 161 2.54 -4.75 20.39
C LEU A 161 3.41 -5.99 20.17
N GLU A 162 2.89 -7.19 20.44
CA GLU A 162 3.58 -8.45 20.16
C GLU A 162 3.87 -8.60 18.65
N LEU A 163 2.90 -8.23 17.82
CA LEU A 163 3.07 -8.25 16.36
C LEU A 163 4.08 -7.21 15.88
N LEU A 164 4.14 -6.05 16.54
CA LEU A 164 5.18 -5.04 16.27
C LEU A 164 6.58 -5.57 16.62
N GLU A 165 6.74 -6.19 17.78
CA GLU A 165 7.97 -6.81 18.23
C GLU A 165 8.41 -7.93 17.25
N PHE A 166 7.45 -8.77 16.84
CA PHE A 166 7.68 -9.84 15.86
C PHE A 166 8.31 -9.33 14.55
N ILE A 167 7.88 -8.19 14.02
CA ILE A 167 8.48 -7.61 12.80
C ILE A 167 9.75 -6.79 13.07
N GLY A 168 10.27 -6.80 14.30
CA GLY A 168 11.51 -6.16 14.72
C GLY A 168 11.35 -4.73 15.25
N GLY A 169 10.19 -4.39 15.79
CA GLY A 169 9.92 -3.13 16.48
C GLY A 169 9.75 -1.90 15.57
N PRO A 170 9.65 -0.71 16.19
CA PRO A 170 9.47 0.55 15.46
C PRO A 170 10.71 0.92 14.64
N ARG A 171 10.49 1.36 13.38
CA ARG A 171 11.52 1.72 12.40
C ARG A 171 11.38 3.16 11.91
N ASP A 172 12.42 3.67 11.27
CA ASP A 172 12.47 5.04 10.75
C ASP A 172 11.92 5.17 9.33
N ASN A 173 11.50 4.06 8.71
CA ASN A 173 10.86 4.03 7.40
C ASN A 173 9.75 2.99 7.33
N PHE A 174 8.91 3.08 6.30
CA PHE A 174 7.77 2.20 6.08
C PHE A 174 7.91 1.29 4.86
N GLU A 175 9.11 1.26 4.23
CA GLU A 175 9.31 0.47 3.02
C GLU A 175 9.09 -1.03 3.28
N GLY A 176 8.29 -1.64 2.42
CA GLY A 176 7.91 -3.05 2.53
C GLY A 176 6.84 -3.37 3.59
N LEU A 177 6.52 -2.45 4.49
CA LEU A 177 5.67 -2.72 5.66
C LEU A 177 4.16 -2.63 5.39
N ILE A 178 3.73 -2.16 4.22
CA ILE A 178 2.31 -2.00 3.90
C ILE A 178 1.91 -3.06 2.87
N SER A 179 0.94 -3.90 3.18
CA SER A 179 0.45 -4.93 2.26
C SER A 179 -0.22 -4.26 1.04
N PRO A 180 0.16 -4.64 -0.20
CA PRO A 180 -0.54 -4.20 -1.39
C PRO A 180 -2.00 -4.62 -1.36
N ALA A 181 -2.91 -3.66 -1.56
CA ALA A 181 -4.35 -3.86 -1.66
C ALA A 181 -5.06 -2.55 -2.04
N THR A 182 -6.35 -2.63 -2.33
CA THR A 182 -7.22 -1.46 -2.46
C THR A 182 -7.87 -1.16 -1.11
N TYR A 183 -7.62 0.03 -0.57
CA TYR A 183 -8.08 0.45 0.75
C TYR A 183 -9.24 1.43 0.66
N PRO A 184 -10.33 1.25 1.43
CA PRO A 184 -11.40 2.25 1.51
C PRO A 184 -10.90 3.48 2.26
N MET A 185 -11.24 4.67 1.73
CA MET A 185 -10.90 5.97 2.31
C MET A 185 -12.09 6.46 3.14
N TYR A 186 -12.08 6.14 4.42
CA TYR A 186 -13.13 6.55 5.36
C TYR A 186 -13.13 8.07 5.58
N GLU A 187 -14.24 8.63 6.05
CA GLU A 187 -14.39 10.09 6.25
C GLU A 187 -13.43 10.66 7.29
N LYS A 188 -13.14 9.88 8.35
CA LYS A 188 -12.22 10.30 9.41
C LYS A 188 -10.90 9.56 9.30
N ASN A 189 -9.79 10.30 9.30
CA ASN A 189 -8.43 9.77 9.32
C ASN A 189 -8.18 8.65 8.28
N PRO A 190 -8.52 8.86 6.99
CA PRO A 190 -8.48 7.81 5.97
C PRO A 190 -7.10 7.20 5.78
N TYR A 191 -6.04 7.99 5.84
CA TYR A 191 -4.67 7.50 5.67
C TYR A 191 -4.19 6.75 6.90
N MET A 192 -4.54 7.17 8.12
CA MET A 192 -4.26 6.41 9.33
C MET A 192 -4.91 5.03 9.29
N HIS A 193 -6.19 4.94 8.88
CA HIS A 193 -6.87 3.65 8.71
C HIS A 193 -6.22 2.77 7.65
N MET A 194 -5.84 3.34 6.52
CA MET A 194 -5.13 2.64 5.44
C MET A 194 -3.79 2.08 5.93
N PHE A 195 -2.96 2.91 6.58
CA PHE A 195 -1.66 2.51 7.11
C PHE A 195 -1.82 1.42 8.17
N ARG A 196 -2.74 1.61 9.15
CA ARG A 196 -3.02 0.62 10.18
C ARG A 196 -3.42 -0.72 9.56
N LYS A 197 -4.41 -0.73 8.67
CA LYS A 197 -4.89 -1.95 8.02
C LYS A 197 -3.79 -2.61 7.18
N GLY A 198 -3.04 -1.82 6.43
CA GLY A 198 -1.98 -2.31 5.54
C GLY A 198 -0.80 -2.90 6.30
N MET A 199 -0.32 -2.23 7.35
CA MET A 199 0.82 -2.67 8.14
C MET A 199 0.48 -3.90 9.00
N LEU A 200 -0.67 -3.90 9.68
CA LEU A 200 -1.14 -5.08 10.43
C LEU A 200 -1.32 -6.30 9.51
N ARG A 201 -1.86 -6.08 8.29
CA ARG A 201 -2.01 -7.17 7.31
C ARG A 201 -0.65 -7.72 6.89
N GLN A 202 0.33 -6.87 6.58
CA GLN A 202 1.66 -7.30 6.17
C GLN A 202 2.37 -8.10 7.27
N ALA A 203 2.30 -7.62 8.50
CA ALA A 203 2.87 -8.30 9.66
C ALA A 203 2.21 -9.67 9.91
N ARG A 204 0.88 -9.76 9.78
CA ARG A 204 0.14 -11.03 9.91
C ARG A 204 0.47 -12.03 8.80
N ILE A 205 0.67 -11.56 7.55
CA ILE A 205 1.14 -12.41 6.45
C ILE A 205 2.51 -13.00 6.78
N LEU A 206 3.44 -12.21 7.29
CA LEU A 206 4.74 -12.71 7.73
C LEU A 206 4.60 -13.73 8.87
N LYS A 207 3.81 -13.41 9.91
CA LYS A 207 3.58 -14.31 11.06
C LYS A 207 2.95 -15.63 10.64
N LYS A 208 2.07 -15.60 9.64
CA LYS A 208 1.38 -16.79 9.09
C LYS A 208 2.36 -17.84 8.55
N TYR A 209 3.40 -17.40 7.85
CA TYR A 209 4.33 -18.30 7.14
C TYR A 209 5.69 -18.43 7.82
N TRP A 210 5.90 -17.72 8.95
CA TRP A 210 7.21 -17.66 9.59
C TRP A 210 7.61 -18.97 10.27
N ASN A 211 6.66 -19.67 10.90
CA ASN A 211 6.95 -20.85 11.71
C ASN A 211 7.26 -22.10 10.89
N ASP A 212 6.76 -22.18 9.67
CA ASP A 212 6.97 -23.31 8.74
C ASP A 212 7.97 -22.98 7.62
N ARG A 213 8.73 -21.88 7.78
CA ARG A 213 9.71 -21.44 6.79
C ARG A 213 10.91 -22.41 6.67
N GLU A 214 11.52 -22.41 5.50
CA GLU A 214 12.86 -22.96 5.34
C GLU A 214 13.85 -22.09 6.13
N GLU A 215 14.65 -22.69 7.01
CA GLU A 215 15.65 -21.96 7.79
C GLU A 215 16.82 -21.52 6.95
N SER A 216 17.34 -20.33 7.21
CA SER A 216 18.45 -19.74 6.47
C SER A 216 19.30 -18.81 7.32
N GLU A 217 20.59 -18.83 7.11
CA GLU A 217 21.54 -17.90 7.77
C GLU A 217 21.36 -16.43 7.30
N PHE A 218 20.68 -16.20 6.17
CA PHE A 218 20.48 -14.88 5.57
C PHE A 218 19.13 -14.26 5.90
N ILE A 219 18.14 -15.06 6.30
CA ILE A 219 16.79 -14.61 6.71
C ILE A 219 16.61 -14.94 8.18
N LYS A 220 17.19 -14.12 9.03
CA LYS A 220 17.15 -14.30 10.50
C LYS A 220 15.92 -13.67 11.13
N THR A 221 15.39 -12.62 10.52
CA THR A 221 14.25 -11.86 11.03
C THR A 221 13.13 -11.80 9.98
N PRO A 222 11.88 -11.60 10.42
CA PRO A 222 10.77 -11.34 9.49
C PRO A 222 11.03 -10.14 8.57
N TYR A 223 11.84 -9.18 9.01
CA TYR A 223 12.20 -8.03 8.19
C TYR A 223 13.19 -8.39 7.07
N ASP A 224 14.14 -9.32 7.31
CA ASP A 224 15.01 -9.84 6.25
C ASP A 224 14.19 -10.52 5.15
N ALA A 225 13.13 -11.25 5.54
CA ALA A 225 12.20 -11.83 4.58
C ALA A 225 11.48 -10.76 3.74
N LEU A 226 11.08 -9.64 4.33
CA LEU A 226 10.51 -8.50 3.57
C LEU A 226 11.51 -7.89 2.60
N ILE A 227 12.78 -7.76 3.02
CA ILE A 227 13.84 -7.24 2.15
C ILE A 227 13.96 -8.13 0.90
N MET A 228 14.17 -9.43 1.08
CA MET A 228 14.29 -10.35 -0.05
C MET A 228 13.00 -10.44 -0.87
N ALA A 229 11.83 -10.45 -0.24
CA ALA A 229 10.55 -10.46 -0.92
C ALA A 229 10.35 -9.24 -1.82
N SER A 230 10.84 -8.06 -1.41
CA SER A 230 10.78 -6.85 -2.21
C SER A 230 11.66 -6.90 -3.46
N LEU A 231 12.81 -7.60 -3.39
CA LEU A 231 13.63 -7.86 -4.57
C LEU A 231 12.90 -8.79 -5.55
N ILE A 232 12.38 -9.92 -5.07
CA ILE A 232 11.64 -10.88 -5.89
C ILE A 232 10.39 -10.23 -6.53
N GLU A 233 9.68 -9.38 -5.80
CA GLU A 233 8.52 -8.64 -6.29
C GLU A 233 8.84 -7.79 -7.53
N ARG A 234 10.07 -7.30 -7.62
CA ARG A 234 10.54 -6.45 -8.71
C ARG A 234 11.21 -7.21 -9.84
N GLU A 235 11.49 -8.51 -9.67
CA GLU A 235 12.14 -9.35 -10.67
C GLU A 235 11.13 -10.05 -11.59
N THR A 236 9.96 -10.47 -11.06
CA THR A 236 9.00 -11.21 -11.87
C THR A 236 7.55 -10.88 -11.55
N PHE A 237 6.71 -10.92 -12.58
CA PHE A 237 5.25 -10.87 -12.45
C PHE A 237 4.64 -12.28 -12.31
N LEU A 238 5.41 -13.35 -12.67
CA LEU A 238 4.94 -14.72 -12.67
C LEU A 238 5.05 -15.34 -11.27
N ASP A 239 3.92 -15.81 -10.77
CA ASP A 239 3.87 -16.37 -9.42
C ASP A 239 4.68 -17.65 -9.28
N ASP A 240 4.71 -18.50 -10.31
CA ASP A 240 5.43 -19.77 -10.31
C ASP A 240 6.95 -19.60 -10.36
N GLU A 241 7.46 -18.46 -10.83
CA GLU A 241 8.88 -18.16 -10.84
C GLU A 241 9.41 -17.62 -9.52
N ARG A 242 8.54 -17.03 -8.67
CA ARG A 242 8.96 -16.40 -7.40
C ARG A 242 9.76 -17.35 -6.50
N PRO A 243 9.32 -18.60 -6.25
CA PRO A 243 10.10 -19.53 -5.43
C PRO A 243 11.41 -19.95 -6.09
N ILE A 244 11.47 -19.97 -7.44
CA ILE A 244 12.70 -20.30 -8.18
C ILE A 244 13.70 -19.14 -8.08
N ILE A 245 13.25 -17.88 -8.25
CA ILE A 245 14.10 -16.68 -8.06
C ILE A 245 14.57 -16.59 -6.61
N ALA A 246 13.71 -16.89 -5.63
CA ALA A 246 14.12 -16.99 -4.24
C ALA A 246 15.29 -17.99 -4.09
N SER A 247 15.18 -19.18 -4.68
CA SER A 247 16.25 -20.18 -4.62
C SER A 247 17.55 -19.69 -5.27
N VAL A 248 17.48 -18.92 -6.36
CA VAL A 248 18.67 -18.31 -6.98
C VAL A 248 19.35 -17.35 -6.00
N PHE A 249 18.58 -16.49 -5.31
CA PHE A 249 19.16 -15.57 -4.34
C PHE A 249 19.77 -16.30 -3.15
N TYR A 250 19.13 -17.31 -2.61
CA TYR A 250 19.72 -18.17 -1.57
C TYR A 250 20.99 -18.87 -2.03
N ASN A 251 21.00 -19.45 -3.24
CA ASN A 251 22.17 -20.13 -3.79
C ASN A 251 23.35 -19.17 -4.00
N ARG A 252 23.08 -17.92 -4.40
CA ARG A 252 24.12 -16.88 -4.51
C ARG A 252 24.66 -16.50 -3.14
N LEU A 253 23.78 -16.21 -2.16
CA LEU A 253 24.19 -15.84 -0.81
C LEU A 253 25.03 -16.95 -0.17
N ASN A 254 24.61 -18.22 -0.28
CA ASN A 254 25.35 -19.40 0.22
C ASN A 254 26.75 -19.54 -0.39
N ARG A 255 26.98 -19.00 -1.59
CA ARG A 255 28.28 -19.01 -2.27
C ARG A 255 29.08 -17.70 -2.10
N GLY A 256 28.59 -16.77 -1.27
CA GLY A 256 29.19 -15.44 -1.11
C GLY A 256 29.09 -14.56 -2.36
N MET A 257 28.22 -14.91 -3.30
CA MET A 257 27.99 -14.13 -4.51
C MET A 257 27.10 -12.92 -4.22
N ARG A 258 27.36 -11.83 -4.95
CA ARG A 258 26.49 -10.65 -4.92
C ARG A 258 25.14 -10.96 -5.58
N LEU A 259 24.05 -10.32 -5.10
CA LEU A 259 22.72 -10.56 -5.65
C LEU A 259 22.54 -10.01 -7.07
N GLN A 260 23.19 -8.88 -7.39
CA GLN A 260 23.19 -8.23 -8.71
C GLN A 260 21.78 -8.07 -9.30
N THR A 261 20.92 -7.41 -8.54
CA THR A 261 19.54 -7.11 -8.94
C THR A 261 19.42 -5.64 -9.33
N ASP A 262 19.00 -5.37 -10.55
CA ASP A 262 18.84 -4.03 -11.11
C ASP A 262 17.84 -3.16 -10.31
N PRO A 263 16.69 -3.70 -9.87
CA PRO A 263 15.74 -2.93 -9.08
C PRO A 263 16.30 -2.33 -7.79
N SER A 264 17.25 -3.00 -7.14
CA SER A 264 17.87 -2.48 -5.93
C SER A 264 18.80 -1.29 -6.24
N VAL A 265 19.51 -1.34 -7.35
CA VAL A 265 20.35 -0.22 -7.82
C VAL A 265 19.48 0.98 -8.16
N MET A 266 18.41 0.77 -8.92
CA MET A 266 17.46 1.82 -9.28
C MET A 266 16.89 2.51 -8.04
N TYR A 267 16.50 1.73 -7.03
CA TYR A 267 16.00 2.26 -5.76
C TYR A 267 17.07 3.08 -5.02
N GLY A 268 18.32 2.59 -5.00
CA GLY A 268 19.46 3.26 -4.36
C GLY A 268 19.86 4.57 -5.02
N VAL A 269 19.67 4.69 -6.33
CA VAL A 269 19.88 5.95 -7.08
C VAL A 269 18.79 6.96 -6.71
N ASN A 270 17.55 6.59 -6.81
CA ASN A 270 16.38 7.40 -6.40
C ASN A 270 15.13 6.52 -6.35
N PRO A 271 14.42 6.43 -5.23
CA PRO A 271 13.17 5.66 -5.13
C PRO A 271 12.09 6.05 -6.16
N ILE A 272 12.12 7.29 -6.66
CA ILE A 272 11.17 7.79 -7.69
C ILE A 272 11.78 7.71 -9.11
N PHE A 273 12.94 7.08 -9.24
CA PHE A 273 13.64 6.98 -10.52
C PHE A 273 12.74 6.37 -11.61
N MET A 274 12.69 7.06 -12.75
CA MET A 274 11.89 6.68 -13.93
C MET A 274 12.75 6.44 -15.18
N GLY A 275 14.08 6.62 -15.05
CA GLY A 275 15.03 6.46 -16.15
C GLY A 275 15.47 5.02 -16.36
N ARG A 276 16.30 4.81 -17.40
CA ARG A 276 16.96 3.54 -17.68
C ARG A 276 18.23 3.41 -16.82
N LEU A 277 18.53 2.19 -16.41
CA LEU A 277 19.78 1.90 -15.71
C LEU A 277 20.97 2.10 -16.65
N SER A 278 22.02 2.75 -16.18
CA SER A 278 23.25 3.00 -16.96
C SER A 278 24.47 2.40 -16.26
N LYS A 279 25.60 2.28 -16.98
CA LYS A 279 26.87 1.73 -16.44
C LYS A 279 27.30 2.43 -15.17
N ILE A 280 27.19 3.75 -15.12
CA ILE A 280 27.57 4.52 -13.93
C ILE A 280 26.74 4.13 -12.69
N HIS A 281 25.45 3.83 -12.86
CA HIS A 281 24.61 3.40 -11.74
C HIS A 281 25.05 2.04 -11.18
N LEU A 282 25.49 1.10 -12.04
CA LEU A 282 25.94 -0.23 -11.63
C LEU A 282 27.25 -0.20 -10.83
N VAL A 283 28.14 0.76 -11.12
CA VAL A 283 29.44 0.89 -10.45
C VAL A 283 29.44 1.90 -9.30
N THR A 284 28.43 2.77 -9.22
CA THR A 284 28.29 3.73 -8.11
C THR A 284 27.87 3.00 -6.84
N ASP A 285 28.73 3.03 -5.83
CA ASP A 285 28.43 2.38 -4.56
C ASP A 285 27.35 3.13 -3.79
N THR A 286 26.26 2.45 -3.51
CA THR A 286 25.18 2.89 -2.61
C THR A 286 24.83 1.75 -1.65
N PRO A 287 24.20 2.00 -0.51
CA PRO A 287 23.76 0.93 0.39
C PRO A 287 22.84 -0.13 -0.27
N TYR A 288 22.22 0.20 -1.39
CA TYR A 288 21.31 -0.65 -2.15
C TYR A 288 21.95 -1.28 -3.40
N ASN A 289 23.20 -0.93 -3.72
CA ASN A 289 23.82 -1.46 -4.92
C ASN A 289 24.32 -2.89 -4.70
N THR A 290 23.53 -3.86 -5.12
CA THR A 290 23.84 -5.29 -5.01
C THR A 290 24.85 -5.77 -6.06
N TYR A 291 25.39 -4.89 -6.93
CA TYR A 291 26.56 -5.16 -7.77
C TYR A 291 27.87 -4.82 -7.07
N THR A 292 27.87 -3.85 -6.14
CA THR A 292 29.08 -3.46 -5.40
C THR A 292 29.13 -4.06 -4.00
N ARG A 293 27.97 -4.40 -3.40
CA ARG A 293 27.84 -4.90 -2.03
C ARG A 293 27.29 -6.33 -1.99
N THR A 294 27.76 -7.11 -1.04
CA THR A 294 27.27 -8.47 -0.75
C THR A 294 26.11 -8.45 0.24
N GLY A 295 25.30 -9.51 0.27
CA GLY A 295 24.18 -9.65 1.19
C GLY A 295 22.92 -8.94 0.74
N LEU A 296 21.98 -8.78 1.68
CA LEU A 296 20.73 -8.06 1.47
C LEU A 296 20.94 -6.55 1.57
N PRO A 297 20.17 -5.72 0.83
CA PRO A 297 20.15 -4.29 1.06
C PRO A 297 19.58 -3.95 2.45
N PRO A 298 19.78 -2.71 2.95
CA PRO A 298 19.43 -2.36 4.34
C PRO A 298 17.93 -2.33 4.62
N THR A 299 17.10 -2.14 3.60
CA THR A 299 15.64 -2.14 3.71
C THR A 299 15.00 -2.79 2.49
N PRO A 300 13.70 -3.13 2.56
CA PRO A 300 12.93 -3.41 1.34
C PRO A 300 13.01 -2.25 0.34
N ILE A 301 12.74 -2.52 -0.94
CA ILE A 301 12.77 -1.52 -2.01
C ILE A 301 11.36 -1.24 -2.58
N CYS A 302 10.37 -1.99 -2.15
CA CYS A 302 8.96 -1.82 -2.52
C CYS A 302 8.05 -2.58 -1.55
N MET A 303 6.74 -2.44 -1.73
CA MET A 303 5.69 -3.21 -1.04
C MET A 303 5.51 -4.58 -1.71
N PRO A 304 6.00 -5.68 -1.10
CA PRO A 304 5.86 -7.01 -1.67
C PRO A 304 4.47 -7.59 -1.36
N ARG A 305 3.92 -8.34 -2.31
CA ARG A 305 2.68 -9.12 -2.10
C ARG A 305 2.93 -10.38 -1.25
N GLU A 306 1.85 -10.98 -0.77
CA GLU A 306 1.88 -12.22 0.01
C GLU A 306 2.64 -13.35 -0.69
N LYS A 307 2.48 -13.51 -2.02
CA LYS A 307 3.17 -14.56 -2.80
C LYS A 307 4.69 -14.38 -2.85
N SER A 308 5.19 -13.15 -2.87
CA SER A 308 6.64 -12.89 -2.79
C SER A 308 7.20 -13.20 -1.41
N ILE A 309 6.44 -12.89 -0.34
CA ILE A 309 6.81 -13.25 1.04
C ILE A 309 6.82 -14.78 1.20
N TYR A 310 5.78 -15.45 0.71
CA TYR A 310 5.70 -16.91 0.73
C TYR A 310 6.89 -17.54 0.00
N ALA A 311 7.25 -17.05 -1.18
CA ALA A 311 8.34 -17.56 -1.98
C ALA A 311 9.72 -17.45 -1.29
N VAL A 312 9.95 -16.39 -0.51
CA VAL A 312 11.17 -16.26 0.32
C VAL A 312 11.19 -17.32 1.41
N LEU A 313 10.07 -17.52 2.09
CA LEU A 313 9.98 -18.43 3.23
C LEU A 313 9.90 -19.90 2.80
N HIS A 314 9.49 -20.17 1.54
CA HIS A 314 9.37 -21.49 0.92
C HIS A 314 10.02 -21.51 -0.47
N PRO A 315 11.36 -21.35 -0.57
CA PRO A 315 12.06 -21.34 -1.85
C PRO A 315 12.02 -22.72 -2.52
N SER A 316 12.04 -22.74 -3.85
CA SER A 316 12.22 -23.96 -4.60
C SER A 316 13.62 -24.55 -4.35
N LYS A 317 13.72 -25.88 -4.30
CA LYS A 317 15.01 -26.57 -4.14
C LYS A 317 15.68 -26.74 -5.51
N THR A 318 16.47 -25.74 -5.92
CA THR A 318 17.21 -25.76 -7.19
C THR A 318 18.71 -25.48 -6.97
N ASN A 319 19.49 -25.68 -8.02
CA ASN A 319 20.91 -25.30 -8.04
C ASN A 319 21.19 -24.09 -8.95
N TYR A 320 20.13 -23.36 -9.35
CA TYR A 320 20.27 -22.22 -10.24
C TYR A 320 20.98 -21.04 -9.56
N LEU A 321 21.79 -20.35 -10.35
CA LEU A 321 22.58 -19.18 -9.92
C LEU A 321 22.29 -17.95 -10.78
N PHE A 322 21.69 -18.14 -11.95
CA PHE A 322 21.46 -17.10 -12.95
C PHE A 322 20.07 -17.25 -13.54
N PHE A 323 19.51 -16.14 -13.95
CA PHE A 323 18.31 -16.09 -14.78
C PHE A 323 18.40 -14.93 -15.76
N VAL A 324 17.71 -15.04 -16.89
CA VAL A 324 17.56 -14.01 -17.90
C VAL A 324 16.17 -14.14 -18.53
N ALA A 325 15.55 -13.05 -18.94
CA ALA A 325 14.25 -13.09 -19.61
C ALA A 325 14.30 -13.98 -20.88
N LYS A 326 13.24 -14.71 -21.18
CA LYS A 326 13.11 -15.55 -22.39
C LYS A 326 12.90 -14.70 -23.64
N SER A 327 12.10 -13.64 -23.51
CA SER A 327 11.70 -12.77 -24.60
C SER A 327 11.51 -11.33 -24.10
N PRO A 328 11.28 -10.35 -24.97
CA PRO A 328 10.89 -8.99 -24.57
C PRO A 328 9.60 -8.93 -23.75
N SER A 329 8.71 -9.93 -23.91
CA SER A 329 7.47 -10.00 -23.15
C SER A 329 7.72 -10.50 -21.72
N PRO A 330 7.38 -9.74 -20.68
CA PRO A 330 7.54 -10.19 -19.29
C PRO A 330 6.62 -11.38 -18.93
N LYS A 331 5.66 -11.72 -19.80
CA LYS A 331 4.75 -12.87 -19.62
C LYS A 331 5.42 -14.21 -19.93
N ASP A 332 6.51 -14.21 -20.69
CA ASP A 332 7.20 -15.43 -21.13
C ASP A 332 8.18 -15.95 -20.06
N GLY A 333 8.44 -15.15 -19.03
CA GLY A 333 9.26 -15.52 -17.88
C GLY A 333 10.75 -15.59 -18.20
N HIS A 334 11.46 -16.43 -17.42
CA HIS A 334 12.93 -16.47 -17.40
C HIS A 334 13.47 -17.85 -17.78
N VAL A 335 14.70 -17.86 -18.30
CA VAL A 335 15.56 -19.02 -18.41
C VAL A 335 16.47 -19.06 -17.20
N PHE A 336 16.39 -20.13 -16.41
CA PHE A 336 17.22 -20.32 -15.22
C PHE A 336 18.45 -21.19 -15.57
N SER A 337 19.61 -20.87 -14.98
CA SER A 337 20.88 -21.57 -15.26
C SER A 337 21.70 -21.77 -13.99
N SER A 338 22.37 -22.90 -13.89
CA SER A 338 23.27 -23.24 -12.78
C SER A 338 24.73 -22.90 -13.05
N SER A 339 25.11 -22.59 -14.31
CA SER A 339 26.45 -22.19 -14.69
C SER A 339 26.47 -20.93 -15.54
N LEU A 340 27.58 -20.19 -15.47
CA LEU A 340 27.78 -18.97 -16.26
C LEU A 340 27.76 -19.26 -17.77
N SER A 341 28.34 -20.40 -18.20
CA SER A 341 28.33 -20.79 -19.62
C SER A 341 26.91 -21.01 -20.16
N ALA A 342 26.04 -21.70 -19.37
CA ALA A 342 24.65 -21.88 -19.75
C ALA A 342 23.87 -20.54 -19.76
N HIS A 343 24.13 -19.68 -18.78
CA HIS A 343 23.54 -18.34 -18.72
C HIS A 343 23.97 -17.48 -19.93
N ASN A 344 25.26 -17.47 -20.31
CA ASN A 344 25.70 -16.69 -21.46
C ASN A 344 25.06 -17.19 -22.79
N ARG A 345 24.81 -18.49 -22.93
CA ARG A 345 24.05 -19.01 -24.08
C ARG A 345 22.59 -18.49 -24.07
N ALA A 346 21.95 -18.49 -22.89
CA ALA A 346 20.59 -17.97 -22.76
C ALA A 346 20.51 -16.46 -23.03
N VAL A 347 21.52 -15.67 -22.57
CA VAL A 347 21.63 -14.24 -22.89
C VAL A 347 21.80 -14.01 -24.39
N SER A 348 22.60 -14.81 -25.07
CA SER A 348 22.79 -14.71 -26.53
C SER A 348 21.48 -15.03 -27.28
N ALA A 349 20.73 -16.03 -26.82
CA ALA A 349 19.43 -16.35 -27.38
C ALA A 349 18.41 -15.21 -27.15
N TYR A 350 18.37 -14.64 -25.94
CA TYR A 350 17.53 -13.49 -25.61
C TYR A 350 17.81 -12.29 -26.50
N ARG A 351 19.10 -11.96 -26.72
CA ARG A 351 19.48 -10.87 -27.62
C ARG A 351 19.04 -11.10 -29.07
N LYS A 352 19.11 -12.36 -29.54
CA LYS A 352 18.59 -12.73 -30.86
C LYS A 352 17.08 -12.50 -30.93
N ASN A 353 16.33 -12.98 -29.92
CA ASN A 353 14.88 -12.81 -29.85
C ASN A 353 14.45 -11.32 -29.81
N ILE A 354 15.18 -10.46 -29.06
CA ILE A 354 14.93 -9.01 -29.08
C ILE A 354 15.11 -8.45 -30.48
N ARG A 355 16.20 -8.79 -31.17
CA ARG A 355 16.46 -8.28 -32.52
C ARG A 355 15.36 -8.69 -33.50
N GLU A 356 14.94 -9.94 -33.47
CA GLU A 356 13.86 -10.46 -34.31
C GLU A 356 12.53 -9.77 -34.00
N PHE A 357 12.24 -9.54 -32.72
CA PHE A 357 11.05 -8.80 -32.27
C PHE A 357 11.05 -7.35 -32.77
N LEU A 358 12.18 -6.66 -32.66
CA LEU A 358 12.31 -5.28 -33.15
C LEU A 358 12.16 -5.19 -34.66
N VAL A 359 12.74 -6.12 -35.41
CA VAL A 359 12.57 -6.20 -36.88
C VAL A 359 11.10 -6.42 -37.25
N SER A 360 10.41 -7.36 -36.58
CA SER A 360 8.99 -7.61 -36.85
C SER A 360 8.08 -6.42 -36.51
N GLN A 361 8.45 -5.59 -35.55
CA GLN A 361 7.72 -4.35 -35.25
C GLN A 361 7.95 -3.28 -36.31
N HIS A 362 9.12 -3.26 -36.97
CA HIS A 362 9.43 -2.33 -38.06
C HIS A 362 8.72 -2.69 -39.36
N GLU A 363 8.64 -3.98 -39.68
CA GLU A 363 7.91 -4.42 -40.86
C GLU A 363 6.42 -4.06 -40.81
N ASN A 364 5.91 -3.74 -39.62
CA ASN A 364 4.51 -3.34 -39.35
C ASN A 364 4.32 -1.83 -39.06
N ALA A 365 5.37 -1.02 -39.09
CA ALA A 365 5.32 0.42 -38.78
C ALA A 365 5.89 1.25 -39.94
N ASP A 366 5.15 2.28 -40.38
CA ASP A 366 5.59 3.25 -41.40
C ASP A 366 6.88 4.01 -41.02
N GLU A 367 7.61 4.48 -42.03
CA GLU A 367 8.96 5.09 -42.07
C GLU A 367 9.37 6.12 -40.98
N ASN A 368 8.51 6.46 -40.03
CA ASN A 368 8.81 7.46 -38.98
C ASN A 368 9.47 6.91 -37.71
N ASP A 369 9.69 5.61 -37.60
CA ASP A 369 10.21 4.96 -36.37
C ASP A 369 11.69 4.54 -36.42
N GLU A 370 12.42 4.80 -37.53
CA GLU A 370 13.85 4.41 -37.66
C GLU A 370 14.77 4.99 -36.57
N LEU A 371 14.46 6.18 -36.04
CA LEU A 371 15.28 6.82 -34.99
C LEU A 371 15.10 6.18 -33.61
N LEU A 372 13.89 5.71 -33.30
CA LEU A 372 13.59 5.05 -32.00
C LEU A 372 14.22 3.67 -31.89
N VAL A 373 14.33 2.96 -33.01
CA VAL A 373 14.88 1.60 -33.04
C VAL A 373 16.38 1.58 -32.97
N ALA A 374 17.06 2.50 -33.62
CA ALA A 374 18.52 2.65 -33.48
C ALA A 374 18.92 2.94 -32.01
N GLU A 375 18.12 3.72 -31.28
CA GLU A 375 18.31 3.94 -29.85
C GLU A 375 17.99 2.70 -29.00
N GLU A 376 16.99 1.90 -29.36
CA GLU A 376 16.64 0.66 -28.62
C GLU A 376 17.63 -0.46 -28.87
N GLU A 377 18.15 -0.62 -30.10
CA GLU A 377 19.20 -1.58 -30.42
C GLU A 377 20.53 -1.23 -29.71
N ALA A 378 20.93 0.04 -29.71
CA ALA A 378 22.10 0.53 -29.00
C ALA A 378 22.00 0.27 -27.49
N ASN A 379 20.79 0.44 -26.91
CA ASN A 379 20.55 0.22 -25.49
C ASN A 379 20.43 -1.28 -25.12
N ALA A 380 19.82 -2.11 -25.95
CA ALA A 380 19.78 -3.57 -25.74
C ALA A 380 21.19 -4.20 -25.86
N SER A 381 22.00 -3.71 -26.79
CA SER A 381 23.41 -4.06 -26.94
C SER A 381 24.25 -3.60 -25.72
N ALA A 382 24.02 -2.38 -25.24
CA ALA A 382 24.72 -1.79 -24.09
C ALA A 382 24.44 -2.53 -22.78
N VAL A 383 23.20 -2.91 -22.50
CA VAL A 383 22.82 -3.67 -21.30
C VAL A 383 23.43 -5.06 -21.30
N GLY A 384 23.45 -5.71 -22.46
CA GLY A 384 24.02 -7.04 -22.58
C GLY A 384 25.54 -7.09 -22.49
N GLU A 385 26.28 -6.08 -23.04
CA GLU A 385 27.75 -5.96 -22.90
C GLU A 385 28.14 -5.56 -21.47
N GLN A 386 27.30 -4.79 -20.77
CA GLN A 386 27.54 -4.40 -19.39
C GLN A 386 27.54 -5.58 -18.43
N VAL A 387 26.62 -6.53 -18.59
CA VAL A 387 26.57 -7.74 -17.76
C VAL A 387 27.74 -8.68 -18.08
N ALA A 388 28.20 -8.73 -19.33
CA ALA A 388 29.32 -9.57 -19.73
C ALA A 388 30.67 -8.98 -19.34
N SER A 389 30.89 -7.64 -19.42
CA SER A 389 32.15 -7.00 -19.05
C SER A 389 32.41 -6.98 -17.55
N ILE A 390 31.39 -6.71 -16.74
CA ILE A 390 31.49 -6.76 -15.26
C ILE A 390 31.84 -8.18 -14.79
N LYS A 391 31.36 -9.21 -15.49
CA LYS A 391 31.69 -10.63 -15.19
C LYS A 391 33.11 -11.03 -15.59
N ASN A 392 33.66 -10.44 -16.65
CA ASN A 392 35.04 -10.70 -17.07
C ASN A 392 36.06 -9.97 -16.19
N GLU A 393 35.73 -8.77 -15.68
CA GLU A 393 36.63 -8.05 -14.77
C GLU A 393 36.69 -8.71 -13.38
N GLU A 394 35.61 -9.31 -12.87
CA GLU A 394 35.64 -10.09 -11.62
C GLU A 394 36.45 -11.38 -11.74
N PHE A 395 36.54 -11.95 -12.94
CA PHE A 395 37.41 -13.13 -13.19
C PHE A 395 38.88 -12.74 -13.31
N ASN A 396 39.21 -11.61 -13.96
CA ASN A 396 40.57 -11.14 -14.14
C ASN A 396 41.16 -10.51 -12.87
N ALA A 397 40.36 -9.84 -12.02
CA ALA A 397 40.83 -9.29 -10.74
C ALA A 397 41.30 -10.37 -9.75
N LYS A 398 40.81 -11.62 -9.87
CA LYS A 398 41.31 -12.76 -9.07
C LYS A 398 42.61 -13.40 -9.59
N VAL A 399 43.04 -13.03 -10.80
CA VAL A 399 44.27 -13.54 -11.41
C VAL A 399 45.45 -12.58 -11.17
N GLU A 400 45.19 -11.26 -10.95
CA GLU A 400 46.23 -10.25 -10.77
C GLU A 400 46.69 -10.01 -9.31
N GLU A 401 46.08 -10.64 -8.31
CA GLU A 401 46.48 -10.51 -6.89
C GLU A 401 47.71 -11.34 -6.50
N LYS A 402 48.52 -11.78 -7.47
CA LYS A 402 49.74 -12.58 -7.25
C LYS A 402 50.97 -12.05 -7.94
N THR A 403 51.18 -10.75 -8.11
CA THR A 403 52.52 -10.21 -8.39
C THR A 403 52.63 -8.75 -7.93
N ASP A 404 53.34 -8.56 -6.84
CA ASP A 404 53.92 -7.30 -6.38
C ASP A 404 55.32 -7.06 -7.01
N PRO A 405 55.96 -5.93 -6.67
CA PRO A 405 55.92 -4.58 -7.28
C PRO A 405 57.27 -4.22 -7.91
N ILE A 406 57.45 -3.03 -8.46
CA ILE A 406 58.68 -2.19 -8.41
C ILE A 406 58.46 -0.84 -9.14
N SER A 407 58.65 0.17 -8.38
CA SER A 407 59.05 1.59 -8.53
C SER A 407 59.60 2.06 -9.90
N ILE A 408 59.40 3.34 -10.21
CA ILE A 408 60.39 4.41 -10.43
C ILE A 408 59.71 5.62 -11.13
N GLU A 409 59.58 6.69 -10.42
CA GLU A 409 60.17 8.04 -10.51
C GLU A 409 60.27 8.78 -11.86
N LYS A 410 59.84 10.04 -11.77
CA LYS A 410 60.40 11.28 -12.33
C LYS A 410 59.97 11.79 -13.73
N LYS A 411 59.50 12.93 -13.76
CA LYS A 411 59.91 14.34 -14.00
C LYS A 411 59.01 14.95 -15.11
N ASN A 412 58.63 16.15 -15.23
CA ASN A 412 59.05 17.48 -14.82
C ASN A 412 58.02 18.52 -15.33
N ASN A 413 57.89 19.56 -14.56
CA ASN A 413 57.91 21.01 -14.86
C ASN A 413 56.90 21.57 -15.89
N ALA A 414 56.42 22.71 -15.76
CA ALA A 414 56.59 23.98 -15.05
C ALA A 414 55.38 24.83 -15.48
N SER A 415 54.95 25.84 -14.93
CA SER A 415 55.35 27.01 -14.17
C SER A 415 54.18 28.02 -14.11
N VAL A 416 54.19 28.80 -13.04
CA VAL A 416 53.95 30.27 -12.94
C VAL A 416 52.50 30.69 -12.82
N GLU A 417 52.06 31.49 -11.90
CA GLU A 417 52.54 32.49 -10.95
C GLU A 417 51.48 32.90 -9.91
N LYS A 418 51.91 33.03 -8.68
CA LYS A 418 51.69 34.01 -7.63
C LYS A 418 50.43 34.93 -7.64
N LYS A 419 49.77 34.98 -6.48
CA LYS A 419 49.74 36.19 -5.60
C LYS A 419 49.35 35.86 -4.18
N GLU A 420 50.21 36.32 -3.28
CA GLU A 420 50.18 36.44 -1.82
C GLU A 420 49.06 37.36 -1.35
N THR A 421 48.59 37.11 -0.11
CA THR A 421 48.72 37.95 1.09
C THR A 421 48.06 37.22 2.27
N GLU A 422 48.89 36.83 3.23
CA GLU A 422 49.14 37.32 4.60
C GLU A 422 47.88 37.64 5.44
N LYS A 423 47.68 37.07 6.60
CA LYS A 423 48.18 37.11 7.99
C LYS A 423 47.02 36.63 8.88
N LYS A 424 47.08 36.00 9.95
CA LYS A 424 47.94 35.97 11.16
C LYS A 424 47.54 34.78 12.06
N GLU A 425 48.54 34.19 12.66
CA GLU A 425 48.51 33.36 13.88
C GLU A 425 47.94 34.12 15.08
N GLU A 426 47.43 33.52 16.13
CA GLU A 426 47.98 32.73 17.26
C GLU A 426 46.89 32.40 18.30
N PRO A 427 47.16 31.78 19.46
CA PRO A 427 47.19 30.34 19.71
C PRO A 427 46.37 29.88 20.96
N VAL A 428 46.30 28.56 21.10
CA VAL A 428 46.23 27.72 22.31
C VAL A 428 45.75 28.30 23.65
N SER A 429 44.75 27.68 24.27
CA SER A 429 44.81 27.39 25.69
C SER A 429 44.04 26.13 26.11
N ASN A 430 44.80 25.23 26.68
CA ASN A 430 44.40 24.09 27.52
C ASN A 430 43.67 24.56 28.79
N SER A 431 42.61 23.87 29.19
CA SER A 431 42.41 23.65 30.63
C SER A 431 41.58 22.39 30.89
N LYS A 432 42.26 21.43 31.48
CA LYS A 432 41.73 20.33 32.30
C LYS A 432 41.07 20.90 33.55
N GLN A 433 39.96 20.29 33.98
CA GLN A 433 39.63 19.98 35.41
C GLN A 433 38.13 19.65 35.43
N LYS A 434 37.58 18.78 36.15
CA LYS A 434 37.85 17.86 37.27
C LYS A 434 36.52 17.18 37.61
N ILE A 435 36.59 15.93 37.85
CA ILE A 435 35.55 15.04 38.41
C ILE A 435 35.03 15.60 39.78
N LYS A 436 33.71 15.56 39.98
CA LYS A 436 33.18 15.36 41.36
C LYS A 436 31.95 14.43 41.32
N LYS A 437 32.15 13.28 41.92
CA LYS A 437 31.12 12.39 42.46
C LYS A 437 30.38 13.10 43.59
N THR A 438 29.07 13.00 43.63
CA THR A 438 28.37 12.98 44.91
C THR A 438 27.23 11.94 44.87
N LYS A 439 27.30 11.06 45.82
CA LYS A 439 26.32 10.04 46.20
C LYS A 439 25.22 10.66 47.06
N LYS A 440 24.06 10.05 46.99
CA LYS A 440 23.12 9.70 48.07
C LYS A 440 21.82 10.47 48.21
N ASN A 441 20.80 9.65 48.24
CA ASN A 441 19.57 9.63 49.08
C ASN A 441 18.38 10.50 48.60
N SER A 442 17.37 9.91 48.14
CA SER A 442 16.21 9.26 48.81
C SER A 442 15.38 8.49 47.80
#